data_60cd6ffcd60e1c1267fbc0ba36e20d40
#
_entry.id   60cd6ffcd60e1c1267fbc0ba36e20d40
#
_cell.length_a   1.000
_cell.length_b   1.000
_cell.length_c   1.000
_cell.angle_alpha   90.00
_cell.angle_beta   90.00
_cell.angle_gamma   90.00
#
_symmetry.space_group_name_H-M   'P 1'
#
loop_
_entity.id
_entity.type
_entity.pdbx_description
1 polymer ?
#
loop_
_entity_poly.entity_id
_entity_poly.type
_entity_poly.pdbx_seq_one_letter_code
_entity_poly.pdbx_strand_id
1 'polypeptide(L)'
;ATIDAILQQANATEGKQLFEHQVYRIIEVAGAITSPVHQFVPAAGTITDAELARFVGDRVALKIVSPNIVHKSEVDGVAFVSNHPEIVRNEIERLQREHGACGQRIDGVLVVEFFESDQQGLGSELFVGIRQTDEFGPVVAAGLGGVDTEYLAATMRPGLAVAKASAMTTSPEEFF
;
A
#
# COMPACT_ATOMS: atom_id res chain seq x y z
N ALA A 1 -5.06 -4.96 17.91
CA ALA A 1 -5.84 -5.76 16.94
C ALA A 1 -5.07 -7.03 16.63
N THR A 2 -5.74 -8.16 16.50
CA THR A 2 -5.15 -9.40 16.04
C THR A 2 -5.19 -9.44 14.51
N ILE A 3 -4.34 -10.25 13.88
CA ILE A 3 -4.38 -10.46 12.42
C ILE A 3 -5.78 -10.89 11.99
N ASP A 4 -6.41 -11.82 12.70
CA ASP A 4 -7.77 -12.27 12.40
C ASP A 4 -8.80 -11.13 12.38
N ALA A 5 -8.73 -10.19 13.32
CA ALA A 5 -9.63 -9.04 13.33
C ALA A 5 -9.45 -8.13 12.11
N ILE A 6 -8.20 -7.93 11.67
CA ILE A 6 -7.89 -7.15 10.45
C ILE A 6 -8.44 -7.86 9.21
N LEU A 7 -8.22 -9.16 9.10
CA LEU A 7 -8.72 -9.98 7.99
C LEU A 7 -10.26 -10.04 7.96
N GLN A 8 -10.91 -10.13 9.12
CA GLN A 8 -12.38 -10.08 9.22
C GLN A 8 -12.93 -8.73 8.73
N GLN A 9 -12.28 -7.61 9.10
CA GLN A 9 -12.67 -6.30 8.60
C GLN A 9 -12.52 -6.20 7.07
N ALA A 10 -11.41 -6.70 6.52
CA ALA A 10 -11.20 -6.72 5.07
C ALA A 10 -12.24 -7.58 4.34
N ASN A 11 -12.60 -8.74 4.90
CA ASN A 11 -13.63 -9.61 4.32
C ASN A 11 -15.04 -8.99 4.35
N ALA A 12 -15.31 -8.06 5.25
CA ALA A 12 -16.56 -7.33 5.31
C ALA A 12 -16.66 -6.20 4.28
N THR A 13 -15.56 -5.85 3.61
CA THR A 13 -15.54 -4.85 2.55
C THR A 13 -15.87 -5.47 1.18
N GLU A 14 -16.45 -4.67 0.30
CA GLU A 14 -16.93 -5.10 -1.01
C GLU A 14 -15.85 -5.73 -1.91
N GLY A 15 -14.59 -5.29 -1.75
CA GLY A 15 -13.44 -5.79 -2.53
C GLY A 15 -12.71 -6.98 -1.90
N LYS A 16 -13.02 -7.37 -0.66
CA LYS A 16 -12.27 -8.40 0.10
C LYS A 16 -10.75 -8.21 0.03
N GLN A 17 -10.32 -6.95 -0.01
CA GLN A 17 -8.94 -6.54 -0.18
C GLN A 17 -8.45 -5.81 1.06
N LEU A 18 -7.21 -6.10 1.47
CA LEU A 18 -6.53 -5.31 2.48
C LEU A 18 -6.04 -3.99 1.89
N PHE A 19 -6.26 -2.91 2.62
CA PHE A 19 -5.62 -1.64 2.33
C PHE A 19 -4.18 -1.62 2.86
N GLU A 20 -3.35 -0.76 2.29
CA GLU A 20 -1.92 -0.67 2.61
C GLU A 20 -1.65 -0.50 4.13
N HIS A 21 -2.39 0.36 4.83
CA HIS A 21 -2.26 0.54 6.28
C HIS A 21 -2.64 -0.71 7.10
N GLN A 22 -3.57 -1.53 6.59
CA GLN A 22 -3.93 -2.80 7.21
C GLN A 22 -2.82 -3.84 7.01
N VAL A 23 -2.17 -3.83 5.83
CA VAL A 23 -1.00 -4.68 5.56
C VAL A 23 0.16 -4.31 6.48
N TYR A 24 0.46 -3.01 6.64
CA TYR A 24 1.48 -2.55 7.60
C TYR A 24 1.19 -3.06 9.01
N ARG A 25 -0.06 -2.98 9.43
CA ARG A 25 -0.46 -3.46 10.75
C ARG A 25 -0.32 -4.97 10.91
N ILE A 26 -0.59 -5.75 9.87
CA ILE A 26 -0.36 -7.21 9.87
C ILE A 26 1.13 -7.50 10.01
N ILE A 27 1.97 -6.83 9.25
CA ILE A 27 3.43 -6.97 9.27
C ILE A 27 3.98 -6.67 10.67
N GLU A 28 3.54 -5.58 11.30
CA GLU A 28 3.93 -5.22 12.68
C GLU A 28 3.52 -6.29 13.70
N VAL A 29 2.28 -6.78 13.62
CA VAL A 29 1.77 -7.81 14.54
C VAL A 29 2.47 -9.16 14.31
N ALA A 30 2.87 -9.46 13.07
CA ALA A 30 3.64 -10.65 12.74
C ALA A 30 5.10 -10.59 13.22
N GLY A 31 5.55 -9.45 13.74
CA GLY A 31 6.91 -9.30 14.29
C GLY A 31 7.97 -8.97 13.22
N ALA A 32 7.57 -8.53 12.04
CA ALA A 32 8.50 -8.02 11.05
C ALA A 32 9.17 -6.72 11.54
N ILE A 33 10.38 -6.50 11.10
CA ILE A 33 11.33 -5.58 11.73
C ILE A 33 10.89 -4.13 11.64
N THR A 34 10.32 -3.67 10.54
CA THR A 34 9.82 -2.29 10.39
C THR A 34 8.74 -2.19 9.33
N SER A 35 7.65 -1.49 9.63
CA SER A 35 6.80 -0.85 8.62
C SER A 35 7.20 0.62 8.49
N PRO A 36 6.96 1.27 7.35
CA PRO A 36 7.10 2.73 7.25
C PRO A 36 6.25 3.43 8.31
N VAL A 37 6.71 4.58 8.81
CA VAL A 37 5.85 5.43 9.63
C VAL A 37 4.64 5.81 8.80
N HIS A 38 3.45 5.57 9.33
CA HIS A 38 2.21 5.82 8.61
C HIS A 38 1.10 6.29 9.53
N GLN A 39 0.14 7.01 8.97
CA GLN A 39 -1.07 7.48 9.63
C GLN A 39 -2.25 7.41 8.66
N PHE A 40 -3.27 6.64 9.00
CA PHE A 40 -4.52 6.66 8.27
C PHE A 40 -5.40 7.79 8.79
N VAL A 41 -5.83 8.67 7.89
CA VAL A 41 -6.76 9.77 8.15
C VAL A 41 -8.10 9.41 7.53
N PRO A 42 -9.17 9.16 8.32
CA PRO A 42 -10.48 8.82 7.79
C PRO A 42 -11.07 9.92 6.91
N ALA A 43 -12.03 9.58 6.07
CA ALA A 43 -12.80 10.57 5.31
C ALA A 43 -13.40 11.63 6.26
N ALA A 44 -13.32 12.90 5.86
CA ALA A 44 -13.67 14.06 6.67
C ALA A 44 -12.86 14.26 7.99
N GLY A 45 -11.79 13.44 8.17
CA GLY A 45 -10.81 13.63 9.23
C GLY A 45 -9.65 14.53 8.82
N THR A 46 -8.83 14.92 9.78
CA THR A 46 -7.56 15.63 9.56
C THR A 46 -6.45 15.00 10.37
N ILE A 47 -5.21 15.35 10.08
CA ILE A 47 -4.03 14.90 10.82
C ILE A 47 -3.61 15.98 11.83
N THR A 48 -3.26 15.56 13.05
CA THR A 48 -2.78 16.45 14.11
C THR A 48 -1.28 16.72 13.98
N ASP A 49 -0.79 17.80 14.62
CA ASP A 49 0.64 18.10 14.66
C ASP A 49 1.44 17.00 15.36
N ALA A 50 0.87 16.38 16.40
CA ALA A 50 1.51 15.28 17.12
C ALA A 50 1.67 14.02 16.25
N GLU A 51 0.70 13.73 15.37
CA GLU A 51 0.80 12.63 14.42
C GLU A 51 1.81 12.93 13.33
N LEU A 52 1.84 14.17 12.81
CA LEU A 52 2.83 14.59 11.81
C LEU A 52 4.27 14.61 12.36
N ALA A 53 4.46 14.96 13.61
CA ALA A 53 5.79 14.96 14.24
C ALA A 53 6.46 13.57 14.30
N ARG A 54 5.72 12.49 14.03
CA ARG A 54 6.27 11.13 13.92
C ARG A 54 7.04 10.89 12.62
N PHE A 55 6.79 11.70 11.60
CA PHE A 55 7.45 11.60 10.29
C PHE A 55 8.73 12.43 10.30
N VAL A 56 9.88 11.78 10.22
CA VAL A 56 11.20 12.41 10.40
C VAL A 56 11.71 13.08 9.12
N GLY A 57 11.28 12.63 7.95
CA GLY A 57 11.75 13.16 6.67
C GLY A 57 11.10 14.50 6.29
N ASP A 58 11.70 15.18 5.31
CA ASP A 58 11.22 16.46 4.76
C ASP A 58 9.97 16.32 3.88
N ARG A 59 9.65 15.10 3.47
CA ARG A 59 8.53 14.77 2.59
C ARG A 59 7.73 13.59 3.11
N VAL A 60 6.46 13.57 2.74
CA VAL A 60 5.54 12.45 2.96
C VAL A 60 4.81 12.11 1.66
N ALA A 61 4.42 10.84 1.55
CA ALA A 61 3.52 10.37 0.51
C ALA A 61 2.09 10.31 1.05
N LEU A 62 1.15 10.90 0.31
CA LEU A 62 -0.27 10.81 0.59
C LEU A 62 -0.93 9.93 -0.44
N LYS A 63 -1.71 8.96 -0.01
CA LYS A 63 -2.36 7.98 -0.89
C LYS A 63 -3.84 7.89 -0.55
N ILE A 64 -4.69 8.08 -1.56
CA ILE A 64 -6.14 7.87 -1.36
C ILE A 64 -6.43 6.42 -0.95
N VAL A 65 -7.35 6.24 -0.03
CA VAL A 65 -7.84 4.92 0.39
C VAL A 65 -9.29 4.78 -0.04
N SER A 66 -9.52 3.89 -0.99
CA SER A 66 -10.82 3.64 -1.58
C SER A 66 -10.92 2.18 -2.01
N PRO A 67 -12.05 1.51 -1.80
CA PRO A 67 -12.28 0.15 -2.31
C PRO A 67 -12.42 0.13 -3.84
N ASN A 68 -12.73 1.26 -4.46
CA ASN A 68 -13.02 1.35 -5.89
C ASN A 68 -11.82 1.84 -6.73
N ILE A 69 -10.74 2.31 -6.08
CA ILE A 69 -9.54 2.83 -6.74
C ILE A 69 -8.39 1.86 -6.48
N VAL A 70 -8.10 1.00 -7.45
CA VAL A 70 -6.98 0.04 -7.38
C VAL A 70 -5.68 0.70 -7.85
N HIS A 71 -5.70 1.36 -8.99
CA HIS A 71 -4.54 2.04 -9.61
C HIS A 71 -4.54 3.53 -9.25
N LYS A 72 -4.06 3.84 -8.05
CA LYS A 72 -4.11 5.19 -7.46
C LYS A 72 -3.31 6.21 -8.26
N SER A 73 -2.18 5.81 -8.87
CA SER A 73 -1.31 6.69 -9.65
C SER A 73 -1.96 7.15 -10.95
N GLU A 74 -2.85 6.34 -11.55
CA GLU A 74 -3.53 6.67 -12.82
C GLU A 74 -4.63 7.74 -12.65
N VAL A 75 -5.08 7.96 -11.41
CA VAL A 75 -6.16 8.89 -11.08
C VAL A 75 -5.71 10.04 -10.17
N ASP A 76 -4.42 10.36 -10.14
CA ASP A 76 -3.84 11.38 -9.25
C ASP A 76 -4.17 11.15 -7.76
N GLY A 77 -4.37 9.89 -7.37
CA GLY A 77 -4.66 9.47 -6.01
C GLY A 77 -3.43 9.32 -5.12
N VAL A 78 -2.23 9.70 -5.61
CA VAL A 78 -0.96 9.72 -4.87
C VAL A 78 -0.32 11.09 -5.01
N ALA A 79 0.11 11.68 -3.89
CA ALA A 79 0.82 12.95 -3.88
C ALA A 79 2.06 12.85 -2.98
N PHE A 80 3.13 13.54 -3.38
CA PHE A 80 4.36 13.66 -2.61
C PHE A 80 4.56 15.12 -2.23
N VAL A 81 4.45 15.44 -0.96
CA VAL A 81 4.48 16.83 -0.48
C VAL A 81 5.48 17.01 0.65
N SER A 82 5.84 18.27 0.91
CA SER A 82 6.65 18.62 2.08
C SER A 82 5.92 18.22 3.37
N ASN A 83 6.65 17.71 4.34
CA ASN A 83 6.15 17.35 5.67
C ASN A 83 5.91 18.61 6.53
N HIS A 84 5.16 19.57 5.97
CA HIS A 84 4.73 20.77 6.68
C HIS A 84 3.24 20.67 6.99
N PRO A 85 2.81 20.92 8.24
CA PRO A 85 1.42 20.67 8.68
C PRO A 85 0.34 21.25 7.78
N GLU A 86 0.47 22.49 7.36
CA GLU A 86 -0.50 23.14 6.48
C GLU A 86 -0.54 22.51 5.08
N ILE A 87 0.63 22.18 4.51
CA ILE A 87 0.73 21.56 3.20
C ILE A 87 0.08 20.19 3.21
N VAL A 88 0.39 19.37 4.23
CA VAL A 88 -0.17 18.02 4.35
C VAL A 88 -1.68 18.06 4.53
N ARG A 89 -2.21 18.97 5.38
CA ARG A 89 -3.65 19.10 5.60
C ARG A 89 -4.38 19.54 4.35
N ASN A 90 -3.86 20.57 3.67
CA ASN A 90 -4.44 21.06 2.41
C ASN A 90 -4.49 19.95 1.35
N GLU A 91 -3.46 19.13 1.28
CA GLU A 91 -3.40 18.03 0.32
C GLU A 91 -4.36 16.89 0.68
N ILE A 92 -4.51 16.56 1.96
CA ILE A 92 -5.53 15.61 2.44
C ILE A 92 -6.93 16.08 2.00
N GLU A 93 -7.25 17.36 2.27
CA GLU A 93 -8.53 17.94 1.88
C GLU A 93 -8.73 17.94 0.36
N ARG A 94 -7.68 18.24 -0.41
CA ARG A 94 -7.73 18.19 -1.87
C ARG A 94 -8.08 16.80 -2.37
N LEU A 95 -7.33 15.79 -1.93
CA LEU A 95 -7.54 14.41 -2.34
C LEU A 95 -8.95 13.91 -1.99
N GLN A 96 -9.40 14.18 -0.76
CA GLN A 96 -10.75 13.78 -0.34
C GLN A 96 -11.85 14.48 -1.15
N ARG A 97 -11.71 15.78 -1.42
CA ARG A 97 -12.70 16.56 -2.17
C ARG A 97 -12.77 16.15 -3.63
N GLU A 98 -11.62 16.04 -4.31
CA GLU A 98 -11.59 15.77 -5.76
C GLU A 98 -12.11 14.38 -6.08
N HIS A 99 -11.65 13.37 -5.35
CA HIS A 99 -12.11 12.01 -5.58
C HIS A 99 -13.53 11.76 -5.06
N GLY A 100 -13.93 12.42 -3.98
CA GLY A 100 -15.31 12.38 -3.49
C GLY A 100 -16.32 13.00 -4.47
N ALA A 101 -15.92 14.09 -5.15
CA ALA A 101 -16.78 14.75 -6.16
C ALA A 101 -17.03 13.87 -7.40
N CYS A 102 -16.14 12.91 -7.70
CA CYS A 102 -16.32 11.94 -8.78
C CYS A 102 -17.32 10.81 -8.44
N GLY A 103 -18.00 10.88 -7.29
CA GLY A 103 -18.95 9.86 -6.85
C GLY A 103 -18.31 8.56 -6.37
N GLN A 104 -17.01 8.55 -6.16
CA GLN A 104 -16.30 7.40 -5.63
C GLN A 104 -16.34 7.36 -4.11
N ARG A 105 -16.49 6.19 -3.55
CA ARG A 105 -16.37 6.01 -2.10
C ARG A 105 -14.92 6.19 -1.70
N ILE A 106 -14.68 7.17 -0.82
CA ILE A 106 -13.37 7.44 -0.22
C ILE A 106 -13.44 7.10 1.26
N ASP A 107 -12.62 6.15 1.69
CA ASP A 107 -12.53 5.76 3.10
C ASP A 107 -11.59 6.70 3.88
N GLY A 108 -10.63 7.33 3.18
CA GLY A 108 -9.70 8.29 3.77
C GLY A 108 -8.44 8.52 2.93
N VAL A 109 -7.43 9.05 3.57
CA VAL A 109 -6.08 9.24 3.01
C VAL A 109 -5.06 8.59 3.94
N LEU A 110 -4.13 7.83 3.37
CA LEU A 110 -2.99 7.28 4.07
C LEU A 110 -1.79 8.20 3.88
N VAL A 111 -1.27 8.72 4.97
CA VAL A 111 0.02 9.44 5.01
C VAL A 111 1.09 8.44 5.35
N VAL A 112 2.16 8.38 4.54
CA VAL A 112 3.26 7.42 4.68
C VAL A 112 4.58 8.17 4.61
N GLU A 113 5.55 7.75 5.39
CA GLU A 113 6.93 8.19 5.31
C GLU A 113 7.46 8.00 3.87
N PHE A 114 8.13 9.04 3.37
CA PHE A 114 8.69 8.99 2.03
C PHE A 114 10.17 8.59 2.10
N PHE A 115 10.50 7.53 1.38
CA PHE A 115 11.87 7.10 1.17
C PHE A 115 12.26 7.39 -0.27
N GLU A 116 13.32 8.15 -0.46
CA GLU A 116 13.94 8.25 -1.77
C GLU A 116 14.69 6.94 -2.06
N SER A 117 14.42 6.33 -3.20
CA SER A 117 15.23 5.23 -3.66
C SER A 117 16.59 5.77 -4.10
N ASP A 118 17.65 5.37 -3.45
CA ASP A 118 19.03 5.75 -3.81
C ASP A 118 19.48 5.16 -5.16
N GLN A 119 18.71 4.23 -5.69
CA GLN A 119 19.03 3.55 -6.94
C GLN A 119 17.97 3.86 -7.99
N GLN A 120 18.41 4.57 -9.03
CA GLN A 120 17.62 4.71 -10.26
C GLN A 120 17.95 3.51 -11.16
N GLY A 121 16.97 2.72 -11.52
CA GLY A 121 17.12 1.63 -12.47
C GLY A 121 16.26 0.41 -12.16
N LEU A 122 16.38 -0.57 -13.05
CA LEU A 122 15.64 -1.82 -12.95
C LEU A 122 15.99 -2.55 -11.64
N GLY A 123 14.99 -2.92 -10.86
CA GLY A 123 15.16 -3.66 -9.61
C GLY A 123 15.32 -2.80 -8.37
N SER A 124 15.04 -1.49 -8.44
CA SER A 124 15.04 -0.61 -7.27
C SER A 124 13.89 -0.87 -6.28
N GLU A 125 12.82 -1.49 -6.76
CA GLU A 125 11.65 -1.85 -5.96
C GLU A 125 11.37 -3.35 -6.04
N LEU A 126 10.91 -3.92 -4.94
CA LEU A 126 10.45 -5.31 -4.87
C LEU A 126 8.95 -5.33 -4.55
N PHE A 127 8.26 -6.23 -5.22
CA PHE A 127 6.87 -6.55 -4.94
C PHE A 127 6.81 -7.90 -4.20
N VAL A 128 6.08 -7.91 -3.10
CA VAL A 128 5.70 -9.15 -2.39
C VAL A 128 4.22 -9.07 -2.07
N GLY A 129 3.49 -10.11 -2.40
CA GLY A 129 2.06 -10.17 -2.14
C GLY A 129 1.59 -11.57 -1.75
N ILE A 130 0.44 -11.63 -1.08
CA ILE A 130 -0.26 -12.88 -0.79
C ILE A 130 -1.70 -12.75 -1.28
N ARG A 131 -2.19 -13.80 -1.93
CA ARG A 131 -3.55 -13.88 -2.44
C ARG A 131 -4.16 -15.23 -2.08
N GLN A 132 -5.37 -15.19 -1.54
CA GLN A 132 -6.18 -16.39 -1.38
C GLN A 132 -6.73 -16.83 -2.76
N THR A 133 -6.53 -18.10 -3.08
CA THR A 133 -7.12 -18.74 -4.27
C THR A 133 -7.99 -19.93 -3.84
N ASP A 134 -9.01 -20.22 -4.65
CA ASP A 134 -9.94 -21.31 -4.34
C ASP A 134 -9.30 -22.70 -4.57
N GLU A 135 -8.37 -22.79 -5.53
CA GLU A 135 -7.73 -24.04 -5.94
C GLU A 135 -6.49 -24.39 -5.11
N PHE A 136 -5.67 -23.39 -4.76
CA PHE A 136 -4.35 -23.60 -4.12
C PHE A 136 -4.24 -23.02 -2.71
N GLY A 137 -5.34 -22.45 -2.17
CA GLY A 137 -5.27 -21.73 -0.91
C GLY A 137 -4.45 -20.42 -1.04
N PRO A 138 -3.72 -20.02 0.03
CA PRO A 138 -2.91 -18.81 -0.02
C PRO A 138 -1.66 -19.01 -0.89
N VAL A 139 -1.50 -18.14 -1.89
CA VAL A 139 -0.36 -18.09 -2.81
C VAL A 139 0.45 -16.83 -2.52
N VAL A 140 1.74 -17.01 -2.28
CA VAL A 140 2.72 -15.92 -2.21
C VAL A 140 3.24 -15.62 -3.60
N ALA A 141 3.40 -14.36 -3.92
CA ALA A 141 4.02 -13.89 -5.15
C ALA A 141 5.09 -12.84 -4.83
N ALA A 142 6.22 -12.89 -5.50
CA ALA A 142 7.28 -11.89 -5.41
C ALA A 142 7.94 -11.65 -6.75
N GLY A 143 8.39 -10.43 -6.96
CA GLY A 143 9.07 -10.00 -8.18
C GLY A 143 9.58 -8.57 -8.06
N LEU A 144 10.02 -8.01 -9.17
CA LEU A 144 10.36 -6.59 -9.24
C LEU A 144 9.08 -5.75 -9.14
N GLY A 145 9.14 -4.67 -8.35
CA GLY A 145 8.05 -3.74 -8.11
C GLY A 145 8.07 -2.53 -9.05
N GLY A 146 7.16 -1.59 -8.79
CA GLY A 146 7.07 -0.34 -9.54
C GLY A 146 6.69 -0.52 -11.00
N VAL A 147 7.09 0.44 -11.81
CA VAL A 147 6.87 0.44 -13.28
C VAL A 147 7.60 -0.72 -13.97
N ASP A 148 8.65 -1.24 -13.37
CA ASP A 148 9.42 -2.37 -13.90
C ASP A 148 8.59 -3.64 -13.98
N THR A 149 7.66 -3.84 -13.05
CA THR A 149 6.76 -5.01 -13.05
C THR A 149 5.92 -5.08 -14.32
N GLU A 150 5.33 -3.95 -14.72
CA GLU A 150 4.50 -3.88 -15.92
C GLU A 150 5.33 -4.07 -17.19
N TYR A 151 6.50 -3.44 -17.25
CA TYR A 151 7.42 -3.61 -18.37
C TYR A 151 7.88 -5.06 -18.52
N LEU A 152 8.27 -5.71 -17.43
CA LEU A 152 8.70 -7.10 -17.43
C LEU A 152 7.55 -8.06 -17.76
N ALA A 153 6.37 -7.82 -17.22
CA ALA A 153 5.19 -8.62 -17.53
C ALA A 153 4.82 -8.57 -19.02
N ALA A 154 5.06 -7.42 -19.68
CA ALA A 154 4.80 -7.23 -21.10
C ALA A 154 5.89 -7.81 -22.01
N THR A 155 7.15 -7.89 -21.54
CA THR A 155 8.30 -8.25 -22.38
C THR A 155 8.84 -9.65 -22.11
N MET A 156 8.67 -10.19 -20.91
CA MET A 156 9.10 -11.54 -20.55
C MET A 156 8.07 -12.60 -20.93
N ARG A 157 8.51 -13.84 -21.01
CA ARG A 157 7.59 -14.97 -21.17
C ARG A 157 6.60 -14.98 -19.99
N PRO A 158 5.32 -15.30 -20.22
CA PRO A 158 4.33 -15.38 -19.16
C PRO A 158 4.82 -16.26 -17.99
N GLY A 159 4.69 -15.75 -16.78
CA GLY A 159 5.07 -16.45 -15.55
C GLY A 159 6.51 -16.28 -15.10
N LEU A 160 7.38 -15.58 -15.84
CA LEU A 160 8.77 -15.37 -15.44
C LEU A 160 9.02 -14.05 -14.69
N ALA A 161 8.15 -13.06 -14.86
CA ALA A 161 8.30 -11.77 -14.18
C ALA A 161 7.99 -11.82 -12.68
N VAL A 162 7.20 -12.81 -12.25
CA VAL A 162 6.75 -12.96 -10.86
C VAL A 162 6.86 -14.41 -10.45
N ALA A 163 7.67 -14.68 -9.42
CA ALA A 163 7.71 -15.97 -8.76
C ALA A 163 6.42 -16.19 -7.95
N LYS A 164 5.88 -17.39 -7.97
CA LYS A 164 4.65 -17.76 -7.23
C LYS A 164 4.82 -19.11 -6.58
N ALA A 165 4.39 -19.24 -5.32
CA ALA A 165 4.38 -20.51 -4.61
C ALA A 165 3.22 -20.59 -3.63
N SER A 166 2.82 -21.81 -3.28
CA SER A 166 1.82 -22.03 -2.22
C SER A 166 2.44 -21.71 -0.86
N ALA A 167 1.84 -20.79 -0.10
CA ALA A 167 2.26 -20.48 1.26
C ALA A 167 2.04 -21.63 2.24
N MET A 168 1.30 -22.69 1.85
CA MET A 168 1.03 -23.85 2.69
C MET A 168 2.09 -24.94 2.58
N THR A 169 2.84 -24.97 1.48
CA THR A 169 3.76 -26.08 1.16
C THR A 169 5.18 -25.63 0.87
N THR A 170 5.44 -24.35 0.75
CA THR A 170 6.76 -23.81 0.40
C THR A 170 7.31 -23.02 1.59
N SER A 171 8.50 -23.36 2.04
CA SER A 171 9.19 -22.58 3.07
C SER A 171 9.77 -21.29 2.50
N PRO A 172 10.06 -20.27 3.36
CA PRO A 172 10.72 -19.05 2.90
C PRO A 172 12.05 -19.33 2.18
N GLU A 173 12.84 -20.29 2.66
CA GLU A 173 14.15 -20.66 2.11
C GLU A 173 14.04 -21.34 0.73
N GLU A 174 12.91 -21.99 0.45
CA GLU A 174 12.64 -22.59 -0.87
C GLU A 174 12.10 -21.57 -1.87
N PHE A 175 11.53 -20.46 -1.37
CA PHE A 175 10.93 -19.44 -2.21
C PHE A 175 11.95 -18.38 -2.66
N PHE A 176 12.93 -18.03 -1.83
CA PHE A 176 14.00 -17.06 -2.05
C PHE A 176 15.38 -17.72 -2.17
#